data_6b553a4a21871c5863f5ed642473db22
#
_entry.id   6b553a4a21871c5863f5ed642473db22
#
_cell.length_a   1.000
_cell.length_b   1.000
_cell.length_c   1.000
_cell.angle_alpha   90.00
_cell.angle_beta   90.00
_cell.angle_gamma   90.00
#
_symmetry.space_group_name_H-M   'P 1'
#
loop_
_entity.id
_entity.type
_entity.pdbx_description
1 polymer ?
#
loop_
_entity_poly.entity_id
_entity_poly.type
_entity_poly.pdbx_seq_one_letter_code
_entity_poly.pdbx_strand_id
1 'polypeptide(L)'
;SSVSTAGAMQDKPLTFIREDKCPAFDYSSLTDQTVENLHFAEDEYRHGKQMAERGLVHMGNAIAAAHDALCGTVVQQLDNGQFAKKEDTFRAWCCSIGITKSTAYNLLQVSALMDGSSPRQRAILEALPPTLLYAVAKPSAPQELVEKVKNGEVTTNKAYQDLLKENQQLRTERDK
;
A
#
# COMPACT_ATOMS: atom_id res chain seq x y z
N SER A 1 43.53 -12.11 12.70
CA SER A 1 43.58 -10.86 11.93
C SER A 1 42.26 -10.55 11.20
N SER A 2 41.34 -11.50 11.12
CA SER A 2 40.02 -11.26 10.50
C SER A 2 38.99 -10.58 11.43
N VAL A 3 39.28 -10.51 12.73
CA VAL A 3 38.33 -9.98 13.73
C VAL A 3 38.33 -8.45 13.77
N SER A 4 39.44 -7.82 13.39
CA SER A 4 39.54 -6.35 13.41
C SER A 4 38.79 -5.66 12.25
N THR A 5 38.57 -6.35 11.16
CA THR A 5 37.85 -5.79 10.01
C THR A 5 36.33 -5.76 10.22
N ALA A 6 35.79 -6.74 10.97
CA ALA A 6 34.37 -6.77 11.29
C ALA A 6 33.97 -5.67 12.29
N GLY A 7 34.89 -5.32 13.22
CA GLY A 7 34.64 -4.23 14.17
C GLY A 7 34.58 -2.86 13.52
N ALA A 8 35.38 -2.62 12.48
CA ALA A 8 35.40 -1.34 11.78
C ALA A 8 34.13 -1.07 10.96
N MET A 9 33.41 -2.13 10.55
CA MET A 9 32.14 -1.98 9.81
C MET A 9 30.97 -1.67 10.74
N GLN A 10 31.07 -2.01 12.02
CA GLN A 10 30.03 -1.74 13.01
C GLN A 10 30.02 -0.30 13.52
N ASP A 11 31.13 0.42 13.37
CA ASP A 11 31.28 1.78 13.85
C ASP A 11 30.81 2.86 12.87
N LYS A 12 30.32 2.45 11.69
CA LYS A 12 29.70 3.41 10.79
C LYS A 12 28.33 3.80 11.34
N PRO A 13 28.12 5.08 11.65
CA PRO A 13 26.81 5.49 12.13
C PRO A 13 25.74 5.08 11.11
N LEU A 14 24.65 4.53 11.62
CA LEU A 14 23.43 4.33 10.84
C LEU A 14 22.95 5.72 10.41
N THR A 15 23.68 6.34 9.51
CA THR A 15 23.19 7.55 8.85
C THR A 15 21.99 7.16 8.03
N PHE A 16 20.94 7.95 8.14
CA PHE A 16 19.73 7.85 7.36
C PHE A 16 20.06 7.89 5.87
N ILE A 17 20.49 6.76 5.33
CA ILE A 17 20.64 6.58 3.89
C ILE A 17 19.23 6.34 3.36
N ARG A 18 18.74 7.24 2.51
CA ARG A 18 17.46 7.05 1.83
C ARG A 18 17.54 5.71 1.07
N GLU A 19 16.48 4.91 1.17
CA GLU A 19 16.42 3.57 0.55
C GLU A 19 16.83 3.58 -0.91
N ASP A 20 16.52 4.65 -1.63
CA ASP A 20 16.86 4.83 -3.05
C ASP A 20 18.33 5.14 -3.32
N LYS A 21 19.13 5.35 -2.26
CA LYS A 21 20.56 5.71 -2.37
C LYS A 21 21.49 4.73 -1.67
N CYS A 22 21.00 3.59 -1.22
CA CYS A 22 21.84 2.58 -0.62
C CYS A 22 22.76 1.96 -1.70
N PRO A 23 24.09 1.92 -1.45
CA PRO A 23 24.98 1.24 -2.37
C PRO A 23 24.71 -0.27 -2.37
N ALA A 24 25.08 -0.95 -3.46
CA ALA A 24 25.03 -2.39 -3.52
C ALA A 24 25.90 -2.99 -2.40
N PHE A 25 25.38 -4.04 -1.75
CA PHE A 25 26.10 -4.71 -0.67
C PHE A 25 27.26 -5.55 -1.23
N ASP A 26 28.41 -5.45 -0.59
CA ASP A 26 29.62 -6.20 -1.01
C ASP A 26 29.73 -7.52 -0.25
N TYR A 27 29.50 -8.60 -0.95
CA TYR A 27 29.58 -9.97 -0.41
C TYR A 27 31.00 -10.56 -0.40
N SER A 28 31.98 -9.87 -1.00
CA SER A 28 33.30 -10.45 -1.29
C SER A 28 34.10 -10.85 -0.05
N SER A 29 33.84 -10.21 1.10
CA SER A 29 34.55 -10.50 2.35
C SER A 29 33.90 -11.62 3.18
N LEU A 30 32.79 -12.17 2.72
CA LEU A 30 32.01 -13.17 3.44
C LEU A 30 32.32 -14.58 2.98
N THR A 31 32.07 -15.56 3.87
CA THR A 31 32.17 -16.97 3.50
C THR A 31 31.02 -17.35 2.53
N ASP A 32 31.23 -18.37 1.72
CA ASP A 32 30.22 -18.86 0.77
C ASP A 32 28.92 -19.24 1.49
N GLN A 33 29.04 -19.87 2.65
CA GLN A 33 27.86 -20.26 3.45
C GLN A 33 27.08 -19.03 3.92
N THR A 34 27.77 -17.99 4.34
CA THR A 34 27.10 -16.74 4.77
C THR A 34 26.41 -16.07 3.58
N VAL A 35 27.05 -16.05 2.41
CA VAL A 35 26.44 -15.49 1.19
C VAL A 35 25.16 -16.25 0.83
N GLU A 36 25.20 -17.58 0.85
CA GLU A 36 24.01 -18.41 0.61
C GLU A 36 22.87 -18.09 1.57
N ASN A 37 23.19 -17.99 2.87
CA ASN A 37 22.21 -17.67 3.90
C ASN A 37 21.60 -16.29 3.70
N LEU A 38 22.39 -15.30 3.28
CA LEU A 38 21.91 -13.95 3.00
C LEU A 38 20.99 -13.92 1.77
N HIS A 39 21.37 -14.62 0.70
CA HIS A 39 20.51 -14.70 -0.49
C HIS A 39 19.19 -15.39 -0.19
N PHE A 40 19.21 -16.44 0.62
CA PHE A 40 17.99 -17.09 1.06
C PHE A 40 17.12 -16.12 1.87
N ALA A 41 17.71 -15.37 2.80
CA ALA A 41 16.98 -14.37 3.60
C ALA A 41 16.40 -13.26 2.73
N GLU A 42 17.12 -12.80 1.74
CA GLU A 42 16.67 -11.80 0.78
C GLU A 42 15.45 -12.27 -0.02
N ASP A 43 15.50 -13.51 -0.49
CA ASP A 43 14.40 -14.11 -1.26
C ASP A 43 13.16 -14.30 -0.39
N GLU A 44 13.32 -14.77 0.83
CA GLU A 44 12.22 -14.92 1.79
C GLU A 44 11.59 -13.56 2.15
N TYR A 45 12.41 -12.54 2.33
CA TYR A 45 11.93 -11.18 2.60
C TYR A 45 11.09 -10.65 1.43
N ARG A 46 11.61 -10.77 0.20
CA ARG A 46 10.90 -10.33 -1.01
C ARG A 46 9.57 -11.05 -1.17
N HIS A 47 9.57 -12.37 -0.94
CA HIS A 47 8.36 -13.19 -1.04
C HIS A 47 7.31 -12.75 -0.02
N GLY A 48 7.71 -12.59 1.25
CA GLY A 48 6.82 -12.11 2.31
C GLY A 48 6.24 -10.72 2.02
N LYS A 49 7.08 -9.83 1.50
CA LYS A 49 6.66 -8.49 1.10
C LYS A 49 5.62 -8.52 -0.01
N GLN A 50 5.83 -9.33 -1.05
CA GLN A 50 4.86 -9.50 -2.13
C GLN A 50 3.54 -10.07 -1.63
N MET A 51 3.57 -11.02 -0.71
CA MET A 51 2.35 -11.59 -0.11
C MET A 51 1.57 -10.53 0.66
N ALA A 52 2.26 -9.69 1.43
CA ALA A 52 1.63 -8.61 2.19
C ALA A 52 0.98 -7.58 1.26
N GLU A 53 1.66 -7.19 0.20
CA GLU A 53 1.17 -6.23 -0.80
C GLU A 53 -0.06 -6.75 -1.54
N ARG A 54 -0.03 -8.00 -1.99
CA ARG A 54 -1.16 -8.67 -2.64
C ARG A 54 -2.34 -8.86 -1.70
N GLY A 55 -2.06 -9.10 -0.42
CA GLY A 55 -3.08 -9.28 0.61
C GLY A 55 -4.02 -8.09 0.70
N LEU A 56 -3.49 -6.87 0.56
CA LEU A 56 -4.30 -5.65 0.60
C LEU A 56 -5.33 -5.61 -0.54
N VAL A 57 -4.90 -5.96 -1.76
CA VAL A 57 -5.79 -6.01 -2.93
C VAL A 57 -6.84 -7.11 -2.77
N HIS A 58 -6.45 -8.28 -2.27
CA HIS A 58 -7.41 -9.36 -2.00
C HIS A 58 -8.45 -8.96 -0.95
N MET A 59 -8.03 -8.31 0.13
CA MET A 59 -8.97 -7.80 1.13
C MET A 59 -9.92 -6.76 0.54
N GLY A 60 -9.39 -5.85 -0.27
CA GLY A 60 -10.20 -4.84 -0.96
C GLY A 60 -11.26 -5.45 -1.86
N ASN A 61 -10.88 -6.43 -2.65
CA ASN A 61 -11.80 -7.12 -3.54
C ASN A 61 -12.87 -7.90 -2.78
N ALA A 62 -12.50 -8.54 -1.67
CA ALA A 62 -13.45 -9.27 -0.82
C ALA A 62 -14.48 -8.32 -0.20
N ILE A 63 -14.03 -7.19 0.33
CA ILE A 63 -14.92 -6.19 0.94
C ILE A 63 -15.82 -5.54 -0.13
N ALA A 64 -15.30 -5.29 -1.32
CA ALA A 64 -16.10 -4.78 -2.44
C ALA A 64 -17.19 -5.77 -2.87
N ALA A 65 -16.86 -7.06 -2.93
CA ALA A 65 -17.84 -8.10 -3.26
C ALA A 65 -18.95 -8.17 -2.21
N ALA A 66 -18.60 -8.08 -0.93
CA ALA A 66 -19.59 -8.07 0.16
C ALA A 66 -20.47 -6.81 0.11
N HIS A 67 -19.88 -5.65 -0.17
CA HIS A 67 -20.62 -4.39 -0.33
C HIS A 67 -21.63 -4.52 -1.49
N ASP A 68 -21.21 -5.01 -2.63
CA ASP A 68 -22.08 -5.20 -3.78
C ASP A 68 -23.22 -6.18 -3.47
N ALA A 69 -22.93 -7.28 -2.79
CA ALA A 69 -23.92 -8.26 -2.41
C ALA A 69 -24.99 -7.69 -1.47
N LEU A 70 -24.57 -6.93 -0.47
CA LEU A 70 -25.47 -6.36 0.53
C LEU A 70 -26.22 -5.11 0.02
N CYS A 71 -25.55 -4.25 -0.72
CA CYS A 71 -26.13 -3.02 -1.22
C CYS A 71 -26.88 -3.21 -2.54
N GLY A 72 -26.62 -4.31 -3.25
CA GLY A 72 -27.25 -4.60 -4.55
C GLY A 72 -28.66 -5.19 -4.44
N THR A 73 -28.92 -6.10 -3.50
CA THR A 73 -30.10 -6.96 -3.56
C THR A 73 -30.86 -7.19 -2.27
N VAL A 74 -30.25 -6.98 -1.09
CA VAL A 74 -30.87 -7.37 0.17
C VAL A 74 -31.23 -6.14 1.01
N VAL A 75 -32.51 -6.02 1.30
CA VAL A 75 -33.01 -5.02 2.25
C VAL A 75 -33.53 -5.78 3.47
N GLN A 76 -32.83 -5.66 4.59
CA GLN A 76 -33.24 -6.31 5.83
C GLN A 76 -34.42 -5.58 6.47
N GLN A 77 -35.49 -6.29 6.81
CA GLN A 77 -36.59 -5.70 7.54
C GLN A 77 -36.24 -5.64 9.03
N LEU A 78 -36.42 -4.47 9.63
CA LEU A 78 -36.22 -4.22 11.04
C LEU A 78 -37.45 -4.64 11.85
N ASP A 79 -37.28 -4.80 13.17
CA ASP A 79 -38.37 -5.21 14.09
C ASP A 79 -39.54 -4.23 14.10
N ASN A 80 -39.31 -2.95 13.78
CA ASN A 80 -40.33 -1.92 13.70
C ASN A 80 -41.06 -1.86 12.35
N GLY A 81 -40.82 -2.82 11.45
CA GLY A 81 -41.41 -2.88 10.12
C GLY A 81 -40.72 -2.04 9.05
N GLN A 82 -39.77 -1.21 9.42
CA GLN A 82 -38.99 -0.42 8.49
C GLN A 82 -37.85 -1.27 7.89
N PHE A 83 -37.36 -0.83 6.73
CA PHE A 83 -36.22 -1.49 6.10
C PHE A 83 -34.92 -0.81 6.49
N ALA A 84 -33.90 -1.62 6.80
CA ALA A 84 -32.56 -1.13 7.10
C ALA A 84 -31.97 -0.44 5.86
N LYS A 85 -31.22 0.64 6.07
CA LYS A 85 -30.43 1.23 4.99
C LYS A 85 -29.34 0.23 4.60
N LYS A 86 -29.13 0.10 3.30
CA LYS A 86 -28.15 -0.87 2.75
C LYS A 86 -26.75 -0.65 3.34
N GLU A 87 -26.32 0.62 3.48
CA GLU A 87 -25.03 0.95 4.07
C GLU A 87 -24.94 0.56 5.54
N ASP A 88 -26.03 0.66 6.30
CA ASP A 88 -26.05 0.26 7.71
C ASP A 88 -25.91 -1.26 7.83
N THR A 89 -26.54 -2.02 6.93
CA THR A 89 -26.38 -3.47 6.85
C THR A 89 -24.93 -3.86 6.54
N PHE A 90 -24.31 -3.18 5.59
CA PHE A 90 -22.91 -3.38 5.25
C PHE A 90 -22.00 -3.10 6.45
N ARG A 91 -22.20 -2.00 7.16
CA ARG A 91 -21.43 -1.65 8.36
C ARG A 91 -21.58 -2.69 9.47
N ALA A 92 -22.79 -3.19 9.68
CA ALA A 92 -23.06 -4.24 10.65
C ALA A 92 -22.31 -5.52 10.30
N TRP A 93 -22.29 -5.89 9.02
CA TRP A 93 -21.51 -7.02 8.55
C TRP A 93 -20.02 -6.82 8.80
N CYS A 94 -19.47 -5.67 8.45
CA CYS A 94 -18.06 -5.33 8.70
C CYS A 94 -17.71 -5.47 10.18
N CYS A 95 -18.57 -4.93 11.05
CA CYS A 95 -18.40 -5.04 12.48
C CYS A 95 -18.33 -6.52 12.93
N SER A 96 -19.18 -7.37 12.36
CA SER A 96 -19.24 -8.80 12.71
C SER A 96 -17.96 -9.56 12.39
N ILE A 97 -17.21 -9.13 11.40
CA ILE A 97 -15.91 -9.73 11.03
C ILE A 97 -14.71 -8.95 11.57
N GLY A 98 -14.94 -7.98 12.44
CA GLY A 98 -13.87 -7.24 13.11
C GLY A 98 -13.25 -6.11 12.31
N ILE A 99 -13.93 -5.58 11.28
CA ILE A 99 -13.42 -4.49 10.45
C ILE A 99 -14.14 -3.19 10.81
N THR A 100 -13.36 -2.13 11.07
CA THR A 100 -13.92 -0.80 11.31
C THR A 100 -14.47 -0.19 10.01
N LYS A 101 -15.42 0.72 10.14
CA LYS A 101 -15.97 1.48 9.01
C LYS A 101 -14.87 2.15 8.18
N SER A 102 -13.93 2.78 8.86
CA SER A 102 -12.81 3.49 8.22
C SER A 102 -11.97 2.54 7.36
N THR A 103 -11.58 1.40 7.92
CA THR A 103 -10.80 0.38 7.19
C THR A 103 -11.59 -0.17 6.01
N ALA A 104 -12.89 -0.46 6.20
CA ALA A 104 -13.74 -0.99 5.12
C ALA A 104 -13.81 -0.03 3.94
N TYR A 105 -14.04 1.25 4.17
CA TYR A 105 -14.13 2.23 3.09
C TYR A 105 -12.78 2.50 2.42
N ASN A 106 -11.68 2.45 3.18
CA ASN A 106 -10.34 2.52 2.58
C ASN A 106 -10.08 1.34 1.64
N LEU A 107 -10.49 0.14 2.03
CA LEU A 107 -10.37 -1.05 1.20
C LEU A 107 -11.25 -0.97 -0.05
N LEU A 108 -12.47 -0.43 0.06
CA LEU A 108 -13.34 -0.19 -1.09
C LEU A 108 -12.69 0.78 -2.08
N GLN A 109 -12.03 1.81 -1.59
CA GLN A 109 -11.33 2.78 -2.43
C GLN A 109 -10.17 2.14 -3.19
N VAL A 110 -9.41 1.26 -2.53
CA VAL A 110 -8.34 0.49 -3.18
C VAL A 110 -8.90 -0.39 -4.30
N SER A 111 -9.99 -1.10 -4.03
CA SER A 111 -10.66 -1.95 -5.04
C SER A 111 -11.14 -1.12 -6.24
N ALA A 112 -11.74 0.04 -5.99
CA ALA A 112 -12.21 0.95 -7.04
C ALA A 112 -11.04 1.47 -7.89
N LEU A 113 -9.90 1.80 -7.27
CA LEU A 113 -8.71 2.23 -7.97
C LEU A 113 -8.18 1.12 -8.88
N MET A 114 -8.14 -0.12 -8.39
CA MET A 114 -7.71 -1.27 -9.18
C MET A 114 -8.63 -1.52 -10.36
N ASP A 115 -9.94 -1.45 -10.16
CA ASP A 115 -10.94 -1.63 -11.23
C ASP A 115 -10.81 -0.58 -12.33
N GLY A 116 -10.47 0.64 -11.96
CA GLY A 116 -10.25 1.74 -12.90
C GLY A 116 -8.89 1.75 -13.58
N SER A 117 -8.10 0.70 -13.42
CA SER A 117 -6.72 0.64 -13.93
C SER A 117 -6.54 -0.48 -14.94
N SER A 118 -5.64 -0.28 -15.91
CA SER A 118 -5.28 -1.30 -16.89
C SER A 118 -4.53 -2.47 -16.22
N PRO A 119 -4.43 -3.65 -16.85
CA PRO A 119 -3.65 -4.76 -16.28
C PRO A 119 -2.21 -4.38 -15.95
N ARG A 120 -1.56 -3.57 -16.78
CA ARG A 120 -0.20 -3.08 -16.53
C ARG A 120 -0.17 -2.17 -15.30
N GLN A 121 -1.12 -1.27 -15.20
CA GLN A 121 -1.22 -0.36 -14.05
C GLN A 121 -1.53 -1.10 -12.76
N ARG A 122 -2.39 -2.12 -12.81
CA ARG A 122 -2.68 -2.97 -11.65
C ARG A 122 -1.43 -3.67 -11.14
N ALA A 123 -0.60 -4.20 -12.03
CA ALA A 123 0.65 -4.84 -11.65
C ALA A 123 1.58 -3.84 -10.91
N ILE A 124 1.64 -2.61 -11.37
CA ILE A 124 2.42 -1.53 -10.72
C ILE A 124 1.83 -1.22 -9.34
N LEU A 125 0.52 -1.05 -9.27
CA LEU A 125 -0.17 -0.72 -8.01
C LEU A 125 -0.05 -1.84 -6.96
N GLU A 126 -0.11 -3.10 -7.38
CA GLU A 126 0.04 -4.26 -6.48
C GLU A 126 1.43 -4.32 -5.83
N ALA A 127 2.45 -3.76 -6.47
CA ALA A 127 3.81 -3.75 -5.97
C ALA A 127 4.13 -2.53 -5.08
N LEU A 128 3.18 -1.61 -4.89
CA LEU A 128 3.39 -0.40 -4.10
C LEU A 128 3.30 -0.68 -2.59
N PRO A 129 4.01 0.11 -1.77
CA PRO A 129 3.81 0.06 -0.32
C PRO A 129 2.34 0.34 0.03
N PRO A 130 1.78 -0.36 1.03
CA PRO A 130 0.37 -0.14 1.42
C PRO A 130 0.03 1.32 1.72
N THR A 131 0.92 2.06 2.37
CA THR A 131 0.71 3.47 2.69
C THR A 131 0.48 4.31 1.44
N LEU A 132 1.29 4.10 0.40
CA LEU A 132 1.15 4.80 -0.87
C LEU A 132 -0.14 4.38 -1.59
N LEU A 133 -0.44 3.09 -1.61
CA LEU A 133 -1.64 2.57 -2.25
C LEU A 133 -2.91 3.18 -1.63
N TYR A 134 -3.00 3.23 -0.30
CA TYR A 134 -4.10 3.89 0.38
C TYR A 134 -4.17 5.38 0.05
N ALA A 135 -3.03 6.07 0.00
CA ALA A 135 -3.00 7.50 -0.28
C ALA A 135 -3.54 7.84 -1.68
N VAL A 136 -3.13 7.09 -2.70
CA VAL A 136 -3.58 7.33 -4.09
C VAL A 136 -5.00 6.82 -4.34
N ALA A 137 -5.51 5.93 -3.52
CA ALA A 137 -6.88 5.43 -3.62
C ALA A 137 -7.91 6.40 -3.05
N LYS A 138 -7.51 7.39 -2.26
CA LYS A 138 -8.44 8.37 -1.70
C LYS A 138 -9.12 9.18 -2.80
N PRO A 139 -10.44 9.44 -2.69
CA PRO A 139 -11.16 10.26 -3.68
C PRO A 139 -10.59 11.66 -3.84
N SER A 140 -9.97 12.20 -2.77
CA SER A 140 -9.34 13.53 -2.78
C SER A 140 -7.98 13.57 -3.46
N ALA A 141 -7.41 12.43 -3.85
CA ALA A 141 -6.11 12.38 -4.48
C ALA A 141 -6.13 13.08 -5.85
N PRO A 142 -5.18 13.99 -6.12
CA PRO A 142 -5.14 14.68 -7.41
C PRO A 142 -4.91 13.69 -8.55
N GLN A 143 -5.75 13.74 -9.57
CA GLN A 143 -5.74 12.78 -10.68
C GLN A 143 -4.38 12.75 -11.39
N GLU A 144 -3.74 13.88 -11.55
CA GLU A 144 -2.40 14.00 -12.15
C GLU A 144 -1.36 13.16 -11.40
N LEU A 145 -1.40 13.20 -10.08
CA LEU A 145 -0.47 12.45 -9.24
C LEU A 145 -0.81 10.96 -9.22
N VAL A 146 -2.09 10.62 -9.21
CA VAL A 146 -2.55 9.22 -9.31
C VAL A 146 -2.04 8.59 -10.60
N GLU A 147 -2.12 9.29 -11.72
CA GLU A 147 -1.61 8.80 -13.01
C GLU A 147 -0.10 8.58 -12.99
N LYS A 148 0.66 9.46 -12.35
CA LYS A 148 2.11 9.27 -12.19
C LYS A 148 2.44 8.02 -11.39
N VAL A 149 1.68 7.74 -10.34
CA VAL A 149 1.85 6.52 -9.54
C VAL A 149 1.48 5.28 -10.35
N LYS A 150 0.36 5.32 -11.06
CA LYS A 150 -0.10 4.21 -11.93
C LYS A 150 0.90 3.87 -13.03
N ASN A 151 1.63 4.87 -13.51
CA ASN A 151 2.62 4.69 -14.58
C ASN A 151 4.02 4.33 -14.07
N GLY A 152 4.18 4.21 -12.75
CA GLY A 152 5.45 3.81 -12.15
C GLY A 152 6.46 4.94 -11.99
N GLU A 153 6.07 6.19 -12.23
CA GLU A 153 6.95 7.36 -12.07
C GLU A 153 7.19 7.73 -10.60
N VAL A 154 6.23 7.42 -9.74
CA VAL A 154 6.29 7.66 -8.30
C VAL A 154 6.04 6.33 -7.60
N THR A 155 7.02 5.84 -6.85
CA THR A 155 6.98 4.51 -6.24
C THR A 155 7.10 4.53 -4.71
N THR A 156 7.32 5.69 -4.11
CA THR A 156 7.45 5.84 -2.66
C THR A 156 6.42 6.82 -2.12
N ASN A 157 5.94 6.56 -0.90
CA ASN A 157 5.00 7.47 -0.25
C ASN A 157 5.63 8.85 0.00
N LYS A 158 6.91 8.90 0.31
CA LYS A 158 7.61 10.17 0.51
C LYS A 158 7.59 11.04 -0.75
N ALA A 159 7.94 10.47 -1.90
CA ALA A 159 7.91 11.18 -3.18
C ALA A 159 6.50 11.69 -3.50
N TYR A 160 5.48 10.86 -3.22
CA TYR A 160 4.09 11.24 -3.43
C TYR A 160 3.68 12.40 -2.51
N GLN A 161 4.03 12.35 -1.22
CA GLN A 161 3.71 13.41 -0.28
C GLN A 161 4.39 14.74 -0.63
N ASP A 162 5.62 14.68 -1.12
CA ASP A 162 6.35 15.87 -1.58
C ASP A 162 5.65 16.52 -2.77
N LEU A 163 5.22 15.71 -3.75
CA LEU A 163 4.46 16.19 -4.91
C LEU A 163 3.09 16.73 -4.51
N LEU A 164 2.45 16.11 -3.53
CA LEU A 164 1.16 16.58 -3.02
C LEU A 164 1.28 17.96 -2.39
N LYS A 165 2.32 18.20 -1.61
CA LYS A 165 2.61 19.52 -1.02
C LYS A 165 2.88 20.57 -2.08
N GLU A 166 3.71 20.24 -3.08
CA GLU A 166 4.01 21.12 -4.20
C GLU A 166 2.74 21.49 -4.96
N ASN A 167 1.89 20.52 -5.24
CA ASN A 167 0.60 20.74 -5.91
C ASN A 167 -0.31 21.66 -5.10
N GLN A 168 -0.37 21.49 -3.79
CA GLN A 168 -1.15 22.37 -2.90
C GLN A 168 -0.61 23.79 -2.89
N GLN A 169 0.69 23.98 -2.87
CA GLN A 169 1.33 25.28 -2.92
C GLN A 169 1.02 26.02 -4.23
N LEU A 170 1.12 25.31 -5.36
CA LEU A 170 0.82 25.88 -6.67
C LEU A 170 -0.65 26.31 -6.78
N ARG A 171 -1.57 25.53 -6.21
CA ARG A 171 -2.99 25.89 -6.15
C ARG A 171 -3.22 27.14 -5.31
N THR A 172 -2.57 27.24 -4.16
CA THR A 172 -2.68 28.40 -3.27
C THR A 172 -2.15 29.66 -3.96
N GLU A 173 -1.05 29.57 -4.67
CA GLU A 173 -0.48 30.70 -5.41
C GLU A 173 -1.39 31.14 -6.56
N ARG A 174 -2.02 30.19 -7.26
CA ARG A 174 -2.92 30.50 -8.37
C ARG A 174 -4.22 31.15 -7.89
N ASP A 175 -4.69 30.79 -6.72
CA ASP A 175 -5.95 31.30 -6.15
C ASP A 175 -5.78 32.65 -5.43
N LYS A 176 -4.54 33.17 -5.34
CA LYS A 176 -4.27 34.54 -4.93
C LYS A 176 -4.40 35.46 -6.15
#